data_05a364b4ee0510b72dceba5fcb210edf
#
_entry.id   05a364b4ee0510b72dceba5fcb210edf
#
_cell.length_a   1.000
_cell.length_b   1.000
_cell.length_c   1.000
_cell.angle_alpha   90.00
_cell.angle_beta   90.00
_cell.angle_gamma   90.00
#
_symmetry.space_group_name_H-M   'P 1'
#
loop_
_entity.id
_entity.type
_entity.pdbx_description
1 polymer ?
#
loop_
_entity_poly.entity_id
_entity_poly.type
_entity_poly.pdbx_seq_one_letter_code
_entity_poly.pdbx_strand_id
1 'polypeptide(L)'
;MYGPQEDEEKVLFLQELRNIIGLCNGPWLLAGDFNLIYQAANKNNANLDRAMMGRFRRFLDDSEVKELPLLGRKYTWSNERMSPTLVRLDQAFCCLDWEDIFPGSILQSAASGVSDHCPLILGLKIKITGKRRFHFESFWTKVPGFRFFGGGAAELGGSCAN
;
A
#
# COMPACT_ATOMS: atom_id res chain seq x y z
N MET A 1 -5.07 -9.09 -0.75
CA MET A 1 -5.48 -10.23 0.13
C MET A 1 -6.17 -9.69 1.37
N TYR A 2 -6.89 -10.56 2.10
CA TYR A 2 -7.53 -10.24 3.37
C TYR A 2 -7.23 -11.36 4.38
N GLY A 3 -6.52 -11.03 5.45
CA GLY A 3 -6.13 -11.96 6.50
C GLY A 3 -7.29 -12.25 7.46
N PRO A 4 -7.33 -13.42 8.08
CA PRO A 4 -8.37 -13.80 9.05
C PRO A 4 -8.25 -12.99 10.34
N GLN A 5 -9.33 -12.97 11.13
CA GLN A 5 -9.35 -12.28 12.42
C GLN A 5 -9.02 -13.21 13.59
N GLU A 6 -9.41 -14.49 13.51
CA GLU A 6 -9.20 -15.48 14.55
C GLU A 6 -7.74 -15.98 14.58
N ASP A 7 -7.18 -16.15 15.78
CA ASP A 7 -5.75 -16.44 15.95
C ASP A 7 -5.34 -17.80 15.40
N GLU A 8 -6.20 -18.80 15.48
CA GLU A 8 -5.95 -20.13 14.91
C GLU A 8 -5.89 -20.07 13.38
N GLU A 9 -6.80 -19.31 12.77
CA GLU A 9 -6.85 -19.09 11.33
C GLU A 9 -5.64 -18.27 10.83
N LYS A 10 -5.16 -17.31 11.64
CA LYS A 10 -3.94 -16.54 11.32
C LYS A 10 -2.72 -17.44 11.20
N VAL A 11 -2.60 -18.46 12.04
CA VAL A 11 -1.49 -19.43 11.94
C VAL A 11 -1.57 -20.22 10.65
N LEU A 12 -2.74 -20.69 10.27
CA LEU A 12 -2.96 -21.41 9.01
C LEU A 12 -2.73 -20.49 7.81
N PHE A 13 -3.19 -19.25 7.88
CA PHE A 13 -2.96 -18.24 6.85
C PHE A 13 -1.47 -17.98 6.60
N LEU A 14 -0.66 -17.85 7.65
CA LEU A 14 0.79 -17.70 7.49
C LEU A 14 1.44 -18.95 6.87
N GLN A 15 0.93 -20.15 7.20
CA GLN A 15 1.42 -21.38 6.58
C GLN A 15 1.04 -21.46 5.10
N GLU A 16 -0.17 -21.06 4.74
CA GLU A 16 -0.63 -21.00 3.35
C GLU A 16 0.21 -20.01 2.53
N LEU A 17 0.49 -18.83 3.09
CA LEU A 17 1.37 -17.85 2.44
C LEU A 17 2.78 -18.40 2.20
N ARG A 18 3.37 -19.16 3.15
CA ARG A 18 4.66 -19.83 2.92
C ARG A 18 4.59 -20.81 1.75
N ASN A 19 3.52 -21.60 1.68
CA ASN A 19 3.34 -22.56 0.60
C ASN A 19 3.21 -21.85 -0.77
N ILE A 20 2.44 -20.74 -0.83
CA ILE A 20 2.28 -19.93 -2.05
C ILE A 20 3.62 -19.34 -2.48
N ILE A 21 4.36 -18.73 -1.55
CA ILE A 21 5.67 -18.14 -1.81
C ILE A 21 6.64 -19.18 -2.36
N GLY A 22 6.65 -20.39 -1.78
CA GLY A 22 7.50 -21.49 -2.24
C GLY A 22 7.19 -21.99 -3.66
N LEU A 23 6.01 -21.67 -4.20
CA LEU A 23 5.62 -21.97 -5.57
C LEU A 23 5.91 -20.83 -6.55
N CYS A 24 6.21 -19.63 -6.05
CA CYS A 24 6.49 -18.47 -6.90
C CYS A 24 7.88 -18.59 -7.54
N ASN A 25 7.92 -18.52 -8.87
CA ASN A 25 9.16 -18.42 -9.63
C ASN A 25 9.25 -17.01 -10.23
N GLY A 26 10.19 -16.19 -9.74
CA GLY A 26 10.38 -14.81 -10.18
C GLY A 26 9.80 -13.76 -9.21
N PRO A 27 9.70 -12.50 -9.64
CA PRO A 27 9.34 -11.39 -8.78
C PRO A 27 7.89 -11.47 -8.30
N TRP A 28 7.67 -11.31 -7.00
CA TRP A 28 6.34 -11.31 -6.40
C TRP A 28 6.20 -10.27 -5.29
N LEU A 29 4.97 -9.91 -5.01
CA LEU A 29 4.58 -8.96 -3.97
C LEU A 29 3.32 -9.46 -3.26
N LEU A 30 3.35 -9.44 -1.92
CA LEU A 30 2.20 -9.65 -1.06
C LEU A 30 1.63 -8.29 -0.63
N ALA A 31 0.36 -8.02 -0.87
CA ALA A 31 -0.27 -6.78 -0.44
C ALA A 31 -1.71 -6.99 0.02
N GLY A 32 -2.12 -6.27 1.06
CA GLY A 32 -3.48 -6.26 1.57
C GLY A 32 -3.55 -6.03 3.07
N ASP A 33 -4.74 -6.30 3.62
CA ASP A 33 -4.99 -6.35 5.05
C ASP A 33 -4.56 -7.72 5.59
N PHE A 34 -3.51 -7.74 6.38
CA PHE A 34 -3.00 -8.98 6.99
C PHE A 34 -3.72 -9.33 8.29
N ASN A 35 -4.46 -8.38 8.90
CA ASN A 35 -4.98 -8.49 10.28
C ASN A 35 -3.89 -8.87 11.30
N LEU A 36 -2.63 -8.56 10.98
CA LEU A 36 -1.43 -8.86 11.73
C LEU A 36 -0.50 -7.64 11.78
N ILE A 37 0.22 -7.52 12.90
CA ILE A 37 1.34 -6.60 13.04
C ILE A 37 2.60 -7.38 13.42
N TYR A 38 3.77 -6.94 12.94
CA TYR A 38 5.04 -7.58 13.24
C TYR A 38 5.90 -6.79 14.22
N GLN A 39 5.52 -5.55 14.57
CA GLN A 39 6.22 -4.70 15.53
C GLN A 39 5.25 -3.80 16.31
N ALA A 40 5.64 -3.42 17.53
CA ALA A 40 4.81 -2.60 18.41
C ALA A 40 4.47 -1.22 17.81
N ALA A 41 5.38 -0.65 16.99
CA ALA A 41 5.18 0.62 16.32
C ALA A 41 4.02 0.63 15.31
N ASN A 42 3.53 -0.54 14.89
CA ASN A 42 2.36 -0.69 14.01
C ASN A 42 1.02 -0.44 14.73
N LYS A 43 1.02 -0.23 16.06
CA LYS A 43 -0.16 0.07 16.87
C LYS A 43 0.08 1.27 17.78
N ASN A 44 -0.95 2.07 18.05
CA ASN A 44 -0.82 3.28 18.86
C ASN A 44 -0.91 3.05 20.38
N ASN A 45 -1.16 1.82 20.82
CA ASN A 45 -1.26 1.47 22.24
C ASN A 45 -0.49 0.19 22.60
N ALA A 46 -0.37 -0.08 23.91
CA ALA A 46 0.43 -1.19 24.45
C ALA A 46 -0.30 -2.54 24.48
N ASN A 47 -1.59 -2.59 24.07
CA ASN A 47 -2.34 -3.85 24.02
C ASN A 47 -1.93 -4.65 22.78
N LEU A 48 -0.90 -5.48 22.92
CA LEU A 48 -0.23 -6.21 21.85
C LEU A 48 -0.31 -7.72 22.08
N ASP A 49 -0.76 -8.46 21.08
CA ASP A 49 -0.51 -9.90 21.03
C ASP A 49 0.95 -10.15 20.61
N ARG A 50 1.82 -10.31 21.62
CA ARG A 50 3.24 -10.50 21.40
C ARG A 50 3.58 -11.83 20.75
N ALA A 51 2.76 -12.87 21.01
CA ALA A 51 2.97 -14.20 20.45
C ALA A 51 2.69 -14.18 18.93
N MET A 52 1.53 -13.64 18.53
CA MET A 52 1.17 -13.53 17.12
C MET A 52 2.08 -12.56 16.37
N MET A 53 2.45 -11.43 16.98
CA MET A 53 3.43 -10.49 16.44
C MET A 53 4.78 -11.17 16.18
N GLY A 54 5.25 -12.02 17.10
CA GLY A 54 6.48 -12.80 16.92
C GLY A 54 6.37 -13.86 15.82
N ARG A 55 5.18 -14.47 15.63
CA ARG A 55 4.92 -15.43 14.54
C ARG A 55 4.97 -14.74 13.17
N PHE A 56 4.32 -13.57 13.07
CA PHE A 56 4.31 -12.81 11.81
C PHE A 56 5.71 -12.27 11.47
N ARG A 57 6.45 -11.75 12.44
CA ARG A 57 7.84 -11.33 12.23
C ARG A 57 8.70 -12.47 11.70
N ARG A 58 8.61 -13.65 12.33
CA ARG A 58 9.34 -14.83 11.90
C ARG A 58 8.98 -15.27 10.48
N PHE A 59 7.69 -15.19 10.13
CA PHE A 59 7.26 -15.44 8.76
C PHE A 59 7.93 -14.49 7.75
N LEU A 60 7.99 -13.20 8.07
CA LEU A 60 8.61 -12.19 7.20
C LEU A 60 10.13 -12.42 7.08
N ASP A 61 10.79 -12.71 8.20
CA ASP A 61 12.24 -12.99 8.23
C ASP A 61 12.58 -14.27 7.43
N ASP A 62 11.83 -15.37 7.63
CA ASP A 62 12.01 -16.63 6.92
C ASP A 62 11.75 -16.51 5.41
N SER A 63 10.88 -15.57 5.01
CA SER A 63 10.52 -15.33 3.62
C SER A 63 11.44 -14.32 2.92
N GLU A 64 12.42 -13.77 3.62
CA GLU A 64 13.41 -12.79 3.13
C GLU A 64 12.76 -11.61 2.37
N VAL A 65 11.64 -11.11 2.89
CA VAL A 65 10.87 -10.04 2.26
C VAL A 65 11.24 -8.67 2.78
N LYS A 66 11.10 -7.68 1.90
CA LYS A 66 11.20 -6.26 2.21
C LYS A 66 9.82 -5.63 2.29
N GLU A 67 9.55 -4.88 3.38
CA GLU A 67 8.34 -4.08 3.46
C GLU A 67 8.45 -2.84 2.58
N LEU A 68 7.40 -2.56 1.79
CA LEU A 68 7.29 -1.31 1.06
C LEU A 68 6.94 -0.16 2.02
N PRO A 69 7.67 0.98 1.95
CA PRO A 69 7.39 2.11 2.81
C PRO A 69 6.02 2.71 2.54
N LEU A 70 5.24 2.92 3.60
CA LEU A 70 3.96 3.61 3.55
C LEU A 70 4.18 5.12 3.71
N LEU A 71 3.74 5.90 2.74
CA LEU A 71 3.80 7.35 2.77
C LEU A 71 2.44 7.97 3.14
N GLY A 72 2.50 9.10 3.82
CA GLY A 72 1.33 9.91 4.18
C GLY A 72 0.67 9.55 5.49
N ARG A 73 0.73 8.30 5.95
CA ARG A 73 0.16 7.84 7.21
C ARG A 73 1.06 6.81 7.90
N LYS A 74 0.87 6.70 9.21
CA LYS A 74 1.52 5.65 10.01
C LYS A 74 0.63 4.42 10.17
N TYR A 75 -0.69 4.62 10.25
CA TYR A 75 -1.70 3.60 10.49
C TYR A 75 -2.69 3.54 9.34
N THR A 76 -3.25 2.37 9.07
CA THR A 76 -4.17 2.13 7.96
C THR A 76 -5.58 1.82 8.40
N TRP A 77 -5.79 1.50 9.68
CA TRP A 77 -7.08 1.15 10.27
C TRP A 77 -7.34 1.90 11.57
N SER A 78 -8.63 2.17 11.84
CA SER A 78 -9.12 2.81 13.07
C SER A 78 -10.42 2.15 13.53
N ASN A 79 -10.59 1.96 14.83
CA ASN A 79 -11.87 1.52 15.39
C ASN A 79 -12.88 2.66 15.58
N GLU A 80 -12.59 3.87 15.10
CA GLU A 80 -13.46 5.07 15.07
C GLU A 80 -14.08 5.48 16.41
N ARG A 81 -13.52 5.04 17.55
CA ARG A 81 -13.98 5.41 18.89
C ARG A 81 -13.46 6.80 19.30
N MET A 82 -14.05 7.41 20.34
CA MET A 82 -13.60 8.71 20.89
C MET A 82 -12.10 8.72 21.26
N SER A 83 -11.56 7.59 21.74
CA SER A 83 -10.13 7.36 21.92
C SER A 83 -9.73 6.19 21.01
N PRO A 84 -9.35 6.46 19.75
CA PRO A 84 -9.26 5.43 18.75
C PRO A 84 -8.03 4.54 18.94
N THR A 85 -8.23 3.25 18.74
CA THR A 85 -7.14 2.33 18.46
C THR A 85 -6.79 2.43 16.97
N LEU A 86 -5.53 2.75 16.68
CA LEU A 86 -5.01 2.89 15.34
C LEU A 86 -4.00 1.77 15.09
N VAL A 87 -4.12 1.08 13.96
CA VAL A 87 -3.26 -0.05 13.61
C VAL A 87 -2.86 0.01 12.14
N ARG A 88 -1.64 -0.43 11.83
CA ARG A 88 -1.17 -0.63 10.46
C ARG A 88 -1.40 -2.10 10.11
N LEU A 89 -2.58 -2.42 9.58
CA LEU A 89 -2.98 -3.76 9.16
C LEU A 89 -2.73 -4.00 7.68
N ASP A 90 -2.90 -2.95 6.87
CA ASP A 90 -2.67 -2.98 5.44
C ASP A 90 -1.20 -2.70 5.15
N GLN A 91 -0.53 -3.65 4.54
CA GLN A 91 0.91 -3.66 4.32
C GLN A 91 1.23 -4.27 2.95
N ALA A 92 2.43 -4.05 2.46
CA ALA A 92 2.94 -4.75 1.29
C ALA A 92 4.39 -5.15 1.51
N PHE A 93 4.70 -6.37 1.11
CA PHE A 93 6.01 -6.99 1.21
C PHE A 93 6.39 -7.55 -0.15
N CYS A 94 7.62 -7.37 -0.57
CA CYS A 94 8.12 -7.88 -1.84
C CYS A 94 9.39 -8.73 -1.66
N CYS A 95 9.62 -9.65 -2.59
CA CYS A 95 10.88 -10.37 -2.68
C CYS A 95 12.00 -9.47 -3.25
N LEU A 96 13.25 -9.93 -3.16
CA LEU A 96 14.40 -9.21 -3.69
C LEU A 96 14.33 -9.02 -5.21
N ASP A 97 13.90 -10.02 -5.95
CA ASP A 97 13.72 -9.94 -7.41
C ASP A 97 12.73 -8.82 -7.81
N TRP A 98 11.68 -8.62 -7.01
CA TRP A 98 10.76 -7.48 -7.21
C TRP A 98 11.46 -6.14 -7.01
N GLU A 99 12.24 -6.01 -5.93
CA GLU A 99 12.98 -4.77 -5.63
C GLU A 99 13.99 -4.44 -6.74
N ASP A 100 14.61 -5.45 -7.35
CA ASP A 100 15.56 -5.25 -8.45
C ASP A 100 14.87 -4.71 -9.71
N ILE A 101 13.65 -5.17 -10.00
CA ILE A 101 12.88 -4.71 -11.17
C ILE A 101 12.19 -3.36 -10.91
N PHE A 102 11.65 -3.16 -9.70
CA PHE A 102 10.89 -1.97 -9.32
C PHE A 102 11.51 -1.25 -8.12
N PRO A 103 12.77 -0.78 -8.23
CA PRO A 103 13.47 -0.17 -7.10
C PRO A 103 12.75 1.08 -6.61
N GLY A 104 12.59 1.18 -5.29
CA GLY A 104 11.91 2.30 -4.66
C GLY A 104 10.40 2.31 -4.87
N SER A 105 9.78 1.14 -5.04
CA SER A 105 8.32 0.97 -4.90
C SER A 105 7.85 1.47 -3.54
N ILE A 106 6.69 2.12 -3.50
CA ILE A 106 6.12 2.71 -2.28
C ILE A 106 4.63 2.42 -2.19
N LEU A 107 4.11 2.42 -0.97
CA LEU A 107 2.67 2.55 -0.73
C LEU A 107 2.33 4.00 -0.41
N GLN A 108 1.29 4.52 -1.01
CA GLN A 108 0.73 5.83 -0.71
C GLN A 108 -0.69 5.68 -0.19
N SER A 109 -0.99 6.32 0.93
CA SER A 109 -2.35 6.34 1.46
C SER A 109 -3.22 7.32 0.69
N ALA A 110 -4.45 6.90 0.38
CA ALA A 110 -5.49 7.79 -0.13
C ALA A 110 -6.51 8.13 0.96
N ALA A 111 -7.22 9.25 0.81
CA ALA A 111 -8.30 9.59 1.71
C ALA A 111 -9.51 8.67 1.45
N SER A 112 -10.14 8.18 2.53
CA SER A 112 -11.43 7.51 2.50
C SER A 112 -12.33 8.17 3.53
N GLY A 113 -13.57 8.49 3.15
CA GLY A 113 -14.61 8.99 4.05
C GLY A 113 -15.67 7.94 4.40
N VAL A 114 -15.49 6.67 3.95
CA VAL A 114 -16.55 5.64 3.98
C VAL A 114 -16.09 4.34 4.64
N SER A 115 -14.80 4.18 4.97
CA SER A 115 -14.23 2.94 5.49
C SER A 115 -13.31 3.23 6.67
N ASP A 116 -13.34 2.37 7.67
CA ASP A 116 -12.40 2.30 8.80
C ASP A 116 -10.97 1.95 8.36
N HIS A 117 -10.81 1.44 7.13
CA HIS A 117 -9.52 1.26 6.44
C HIS A 117 -9.18 2.40 5.49
N CYS A 118 -7.89 2.67 5.36
CA CYS A 118 -7.35 3.63 4.42
C CYS A 118 -6.95 2.92 3.12
N PRO A 119 -7.50 3.30 1.96
CA PRO A 119 -7.06 2.76 0.68
C PRO A 119 -5.57 3.01 0.44
N LEU A 120 -4.87 2.01 -0.07
CA LEU A 120 -3.46 2.10 -0.42
C LEU A 120 -3.26 2.04 -1.93
N ILE A 121 -2.40 2.90 -2.42
CA ILE A 121 -1.98 2.96 -3.82
C ILE A 121 -0.54 2.48 -3.90
N LEU A 122 -0.29 1.44 -4.68
CA LEU A 122 1.06 0.97 -4.98
C LEU A 122 1.68 1.87 -6.06
N GLY A 123 2.70 2.63 -5.69
CA GLY A 123 3.50 3.44 -6.60
C GLY A 123 4.72 2.67 -7.06
N LEU A 124 4.85 2.43 -8.36
CA LEU A 124 6.02 1.82 -8.97
C LEU A 124 6.89 2.90 -9.61
N LYS A 125 8.17 2.97 -9.24
CA LYS A 125 9.16 3.75 -9.98
C LYS A 125 9.70 2.92 -11.14
N ILE A 126 8.97 2.93 -12.24
CA ILE A 126 9.48 2.33 -13.49
C ILE A 126 10.53 3.30 -14.05
N LYS A 127 11.75 2.82 -14.33
CA LYS A 127 12.72 3.57 -15.15
C LYS A 127 12.19 3.65 -16.57
N ILE A 128 11.36 4.66 -16.85
CA ILE A 128 10.89 4.90 -18.21
C ILE A 128 12.06 5.56 -18.96
N THR A 129 12.76 4.79 -19.76
CA THR A 129 13.80 5.26 -20.68
C THR A 129 13.19 5.84 -21.94
N GLY A 130 12.27 6.80 -21.82
CA GLY A 130 11.60 7.45 -22.94
C GLY A 130 10.90 8.74 -22.53
N LYS A 131 10.65 9.63 -23.51
CA LYS A 131 9.85 10.84 -23.27
C LYS A 131 8.46 10.42 -22.82
N ARG A 132 8.08 10.78 -21.57
CA ARG A 132 6.71 10.60 -21.09
C ARG A 132 5.78 11.42 -21.97
N ARG A 133 4.93 10.78 -22.76
CA ARG A 133 3.83 11.45 -23.45
C ARG A 133 2.59 11.30 -22.56
N PHE A 134 2.10 12.42 -22.06
CA PHE A 134 0.77 12.44 -21.47
C PHE A 134 -0.25 12.21 -22.58
N HIS A 135 -1.07 11.17 -22.47
CA HIS A 135 -2.17 10.92 -23.39
C HIS A 135 -3.47 11.25 -22.65
N PHE A 136 -4.13 12.32 -23.07
CA PHE A 136 -5.44 12.66 -22.57
C PHE A 136 -6.49 11.90 -23.39
N GLU A 137 -7.22 11.02 -22.73
CA GLU A 137 -8.29 10.28 -23.37
C GLU A 137 -9.58 11.10 -23.34
N SER A 138 -10.12 11.44 -24.49
CA SER A 138 -11.30 12.32 -24.63
C SER A 138 -12.55 11.81 -23.90
N PHE A 139 -12.66 10.51 -23.64
CA PHE A 139 -13.76 9.94 -22.88
C PHE A 139 -13.71 10.29 -21.38
N TRP A 140 -12.56 10.67 -20.82
CA TRP A 140 -12.43 11.04 -19.40
C TRP A 140 -13.36 12.20 -19.03
N THR A 141 -13.57 13.14 -19.95
CA THR A 141 -14.51 14.26 -19.73
C THR A 141 -15.96 13.83 -19.62
N LYS A 142 -16.28 12.60 -20.06
CA LYS A 142 -17.64 12.02 -20.02
C LYS A 142 -17.89 11.18 -18.76
N VAL A 143 -16.84 10.93 -17.95
CA VAL A 143 -16.97 10.16 -16.70
C VAL A 143 -17.60 11.07 -15.63
N PRO A 144 -18.74 10.68 -15.03
CA PRO A 144 -19.35 11.45 -13.96
C PRO A 144 -18.37 11.64 -12.81
N GLY A 145 -18.20 12.90 -12.35
CA GLY A 145 -17.27 13.25 -11.26
C GLY A 145 -15.82 13.50 -11.69
N PHE A 146 -15.49 13.36 -12.98
CA PHE A 146 -14.18 13.77 -13.48
C PHE A 146 -13.99 15.29 -13.33
N ARG A 147 -12.97 15.70 -12.60
CA ARG A 147 -12.57 17.11 -12.47
C ARG A 147 -11.15 17.27 -13.00
N PHE A 148 -11.00 18.12 -13.99
CA PHE A 148 -9.69 18.51 -14.50
C PHE A 148 -9.06 19.53 -13.51
N PHE A 149 -8.07 19.14 -12.74
CA PHE A 149 -7.23 20.07 -12.01
C PHE A 149 -6.08 20.50 -12.92
N GLY A 150 -6.36 21.45 -13.83
CA GLY A 150 -5.34 22.12 -14.62
C GLY A 150 -4.54 22.99 -13.68
N GLY A 151 -3.26 22.69 -13.50
CA GLY A 151 -2.30 23.62 -12.90
C GLY A 151 -2.25 24.91 -13.74
N GLY A 152 -2.14 26.05 -13.05
CA GLY A 152 -2.28 27.40 -13.57
C GLY A 152 -1.71 27.64 -14.96
N ALA A 153 -2.54 28.21 -15.79
CA ALA A 153 -2.15 28.78 -17.07
C ALA A 153 -1.14 29.92 -16.79
N ALA A 154 0.07 29.76 -17.30
CA ALA A 154 0.92 30.90 -17.55
C ALA A 154 0.22 31.80 -18.58
N GLU A 155 -0.14 33.02 -18.19
CA GLU A 155 -0.60 34.04 -19.10
C GLU A 155 0.53 34.33 -20.10
N LEU A 156 0.39 33.87 -21.33
CA LEU A 156 1.11 34.43 -22.46
C LEU A 156 0.30 35.61 -22.96
N GLY A 157 0.62 36.80 -22.42
CA GLY A 157 0.23 38.04 -23.02
C GLY A 157 0.87 38.15 -24.41
N GLY A 158 0.03 38.08 -25.43
CA GLY A 158 0.36 38.34 -26.82
C GLY A 158 -0.67 39.31 -27.39
N SER A 159 -0.38 40.60 -27.21
CA SER A 159 -0.98 41.69 -27.97
C SER A 159 -0.73 41.47 -29.48
N CYS A 160 -1.79 41.29 -30.23
CA CYS A 160 -1.74 41.58 -31.68
C CYS A 160 -2.60 42.77 -31.95
N ALA A 161 -1.96 43.91 -32.10
CA ALA A 161 -2.51 45.08 -32.78
C ALA A 161 -2.21 44.98 -34.28
N ASN A 162 -3.20 45.38 -35.08
CA ASN A 162 -3.32 45.59 -36.52
C ASN A 162 -3.56 44.38 -37.37
#